data_6a95dc6a2ef3d974336b74a115b72237
#
_entry.id   6a95dc6a2ef3d974336b74a115b72237
#
_cell.length_a   1.000
_cell.length_b   1.000
_cell.length_c   1.000
_cell.angle_alpha   90.00
_cell.angle_beta   90.00
_cell.angle_gamma   90.00
#
_symmetry.space_group_name_H-M   'P 1'
#
loop_
_entity.id
_entity.type
_entity.pdbx_description
1 polymer ?
#
loop_
_entity_poly.entity_id
_entity_poly.type
_entity_poly.pdbx_seq_one_letter_code
_entity_poly.pdbx_strand_id
1 'polypeptide(L)' 'MAVTREKYQMAFGKRFEYVMKQSGMKYEAVADRADLSINVLHRWTHGSAIPSVFTFAKLCLAMNLDNDTVCGLLGLGKR' A
#
# COMPACT_ATOMS: atom_id res chain seq x y z
N MET A 1 -19.45 13.22 3.57
CA MET A 1 -18.23 14.00 3.65
C MET A 1 -17.25 13.58 2.57
N ALA A 2 -16.70 14.52 1.87
CA ALA A 2 -15.80 14.22 0.75
C ALA A 2 -14.39 13.96 1.25
N VAL A 3 -13.73 13.02 0.63
CA VAL A 3 -12.32 12.72 0.90
C VAL A 3 -11.50 13.31 -0.24
N THR A 4 -10.55 14.18 0.11
CA THR A 4 -9.69 14.72 -0.93
C THR A 4 -8.64 13.69 -1.33
N ARG A 5 -8.17 13.81 -2.56
CA ARG A 5 -7.16 12.88 -3.07
C ARG A 5 -5.89 12.95 -2.23
N GLU A 6 -5.46 14.18 -1.92
CA GLU A 6 -4.22 14.35 -1.15
C GLU A 6 -4.31 13.70 0.23
N LYS A 7 -5.42 13.91 0.90
CA LYS A 7 -5.59 13.30 2.23
C LYS A 7 -5.62 11.78 2.14
N TYR A 8 -6.29 11.26 1.13
CA TYR A 8 -6.34 9.82 0.94
C TYR A 8 -4.95 9.25 0.66
N GLN A 9 -4.18 9.92 -0.21
CA GLN A 9 -2.84 9.46 -0.53
C GLN A 9 -1.95 9.42 0.69
N MET A 10 -2.01 10.45 1.53
CA MET A 10 -1.20 10.48 2.74
C MET A 10 -1.61 9.40 3.72
N ALA A 11 -2.91 9.19 3.88
CA ALA A 11 -3.39 8.15 4.78
C ALA A 11 -3.01 6.77 4.27
N PHE A 12 -3.12 6.55 2.97
CA PHE A 12 -2.70 5.28 2.38
C PHE A 12 -1.22 5.03 2.61
N GLY A 13 -0.40 6.06 2.43
CA GLY A 13 1.04 5.92 2.65
C GLY A 13 1.38 5.48 4.05
N LYS A 14 0.72 6.06 5.03
CA LYS A 14 0.95 5.68 6.43
C LYS A 14 0.48 4.26 6.71
N ARG A 15 -0.66 3.88 6.16
CA ARG A 15 -1.16 2.52 6.32
C ARG A 15 -0.24 1.51 5.64
N PHE A 16 0.26 1.86 4.46
CA PHE A 16 1.20 0.99 3.76
C PHE A 16 2.49 0.82 4.54
N GLU A 17 3.02 1.92 5.06
CA GLU A 17 4.23 1.86 5.88
C GLU A 17 4.03 0.96 7.09
N TYR A 18 2.88 1.06 7.73
CA TYR A 18 2.57 0.21 8.87
C TYR A 18 2.54 -1.27 8.48
N VAL A 19 1.90 -1.59 7.35
CA VAL A 19 1.83 -2.97 6.87
C VAL A 19 3.23 -3.50 6.57
N MET A 20 4.07 -2.67 5.96
CA MET A 20 5.44 -3.07 5.66
C MET A 20 6.21 -3.39 6.94
N LYS A 21 6.06 -2.56 7.97
CA LYS A 21 6.73 -2.81 9.25
C LYS A 21 6.23 -4.09 9.89
N GLN A 22 4.92 -4.30 9.84
CA GLN A 22 4.35 -5.50 10.45
C GLN A 22 4.78 -6.76 9.73
N SER A 23 4.94 -6.69 8.41
CA SER A 23 5.34 -7.85 7.62
C SER A 23 6.81 -8.20 7.79
N GLY A 24 7.62 -7.23 8.20
CA GLY A 24 9.06 -7.43 8.29
C GLY A 24 9.76 -7.55 6.95
N MET A 25 9.06 -7.31 5.86
CA MET A 25 9.65 -7.41 4.53
C MET A 25 10.31 -6.10 4.14
N LYS A 26 11.39 -6.22 3.39
CA LYS A 26 12.07 -5.04 2.86
C LYS A 26 11.39 -4.55 1.60
N TYR A 27 11.46 -3.24 1.38
CA TYR A 27 10.84 -2.65 0.19
C TYR A 27 11.38 -3.27 -1.09
N GLU A 28 12.69 -3.54 -1.13
CA GLU A 28 13.28 -4.15 -2.32
C GLU A 28 12.70 -5.54 -2.60
N ALA A 29 12.49 -6.32 -1.54
CA ALA A 29 11.94 -7.66 -1.69
C ALA A 29 10.50 -7.60 -2.21
N VAL A 30 9.71 -6.67 -1.68
CA VAL A 30 8.32 -6.51 -2.12
C VAL A 30 8.28 -6.04 -3.57
N ALA A 31 9.12 -5.06 -3.91
CA ALA A 31 9.15 -4.54 -5.28
C ALA A 31 9.52 -5.66 -6.27
N ASP A 32 10.49 -6.46 -5.91
CA ASP A 32 10.91 -7.56 -6.77
C ASP A 32 9.79 -8.58 -6.96
N ARG A 33 9.14 -8.97 -5.88
CA ARG A 33 8.04 -9.95 -5.95
C ARG A 33 6.85 -9.44 -6.72
N ALA A 34 6.54 -8.16 -6.57
CA ALA A 34 5.38 -7.56 -7.21
C ALA A 34 5.69 -7.07 -8.63
N ASP A 35 6.94 -7.20 -9.04
CA ASP A 35 7.38 -6.69 -10.35
C ASP A 35 7.09 -5.20 -10.46
N LEU A 36 7.50 -4.46 -9.44
CA LEU A 36 7.32 -3.01 -9.37
C LEU A 36 8.66 -2.35 -9.11
N SER A 37 8.74 -1.07 -9.46
CA SER A 37 9.90 -0.26 -9.13
C SER A 37 9.86 0.09 -7.64
N ILE A 38 11.04 0.07 -7.00
CA ILE A 38 11.10 0.46 -5.60
C ILE A 38 10.72 1.93 -5.43
N ASN A 39 10.97 2.75 -6.45
CA ASN A 39 10.58 4.16 -6.40
C ASN A 39 9.08 4.33 -6.30
N VAL A 40 8.32 3.44 -6.94
CA VAL A 40 6.86 3.47 -6.86
C VAL A 40 6.41 3.25 -5.41
N LEU A 41 7.01 2.27 -4.73
CA LEU A 41 6.67 2.00 -3.35
C LEU A 41 7.00 3.19 -2.45
N HIS A 42 8.14 3.81 -2.68
CA HIS A 42 8.52 4.99 -1.89
C HIS A 42 7.56 6.14 -2.09
N ARG A 43 7.06 6.32 -3.31
CA ARG A 43 6.08 7.37 -3.56
C ARG A 43 4.79 7.14 -2.80
N TRP A 44 4.36 5.87 -2.70
CA TRP A 44 3.18 5.56 -1.91
C TRP A 44 3.42 5.88 -0.44
N THR A 45 4.59 5.52 0.08
CA THR A 45 4.92 5.78 1.48
C THR A 45 4.93 7.27 1.79
N HIS A 46 5.40 8.09 0.85
CA HIS A 46 5.47 9.53 1.05
C HIS A 46 4.13 10.23 0.81
N GLY A 47 3.13 9.50 0.36
CA GLY A 47 1.82 10.08 0.14
C GLY A 47 1.70 10.88 -1.13
N SER A 48 2.61 10.68 -2.08
CA SER A 48 2.58 11.42 -3.35
C SER A 48 1.88 10.64 -4.46
N ALA A 49 1.51 9.38 -4.23
CA ALA A 49 0.83 8.58 -5.23
C ALA A 49 0.11 7.41 -4.55
N ILE A 50 -0.83 6.82 -5.24
CA ILE A 50 -1.48 5.58 -4.81
C ILE A 50 -1.45 4.63 -5.99
N PRO A 51 -1.50 3.31 -5.72
CA PRO A 51 -1.49 2.34 -6.81
C PRO A 51 -2.81 2.33 -7.57
N SER A 52 -2.74 1.97 -8.84
CA SER A 52 -3.93 1.60 -9.59
C SER A 52 -4.46 0.27 -9.04
N VAL A 53 -5.67 -0.09 -9.44
CA VAL A 53 -6.25 -1.36 -8.99
C VAL A 53 -5.35 -2.53 -9.38
N PHE A 54 -4.85 -2.52 -10.60
CA PHE A 54 -3.98 -3.62 -11.06
C PHE A 54 -2.69 -3.68 -10.24
N THR A 55 -2.06 -2.53 -10.05
CA THR A 55 -0.81 -2.48 -9.29
C THR A 55 -1.03 -2.88 -7.84
N PHE A 56 -2.14 -2.46 -7.27
CA PHE A 56 -2.48 -2.82 -5.90
C PHE A 56 -2.70 -4.33 -5.77
N ALA A 57 -3.34 -4.94 -6.75
CA ALA A 57 -3.53 -6.40 -6.74
C ALA A 57 -2.19 -7.12 -6.78
N LYS A 58 -1.26 -6.63 -7.62
CA LYS A 58 0.08 -7.22 -7.67
C LYS A 58 0.76 -7.15 -6.32
N LEU A 59 0.65 -6.00 -5.65
CA LEU A 59 1.23 -5.83 -4.32
C LEU A 59 0.65 -6.81 -3.32
N CYS A 60 -0.67 -6.91 -3.29
CA CYS A 60 -1.33 -7.77 -2.31
C CYS A 60 -0.98 -9.24 -2.52
N LEU A 61 -0.90 -9.66 -3.77
CA LEU A 61 -0.51 -11.03 -4.09
C LEU A 61 0.93 -11.30 -3.70
N ALA A 62 1.81 -10.34 -3.98
CA ALA A 62 3.24 -10.50 -3.67
C ALA A 62 3.48 -10.62 -2.18
N MET A 63 2.70 -9.90 -1.37
CA MET A 63 2.84 -9.92 0.08
C MET A 63 1.92 -10.94 0.74
N ASN A 64 1.08 -11.61 -0.03
CA ASN A 64 0.13 -12.59 0.48
C ASN A 64 -0.73 -12.01 1.61
N LEU A 65 -1.30 -10.84 1.35
CA LEU A 65 -2.10 -10.15 2.35
C LEU A 65 -3.48 -10.79 2.48
N ASP A 66 -3.99 -10.81 3.71
CA ASP A 66 -5.35 -11.29 3.92
C ASP A 66 -6.36 -10.18 3.65
N ASN A 67 -7.64 -10.55 3.64
CA ASN A 67 -8.69 -9.60 3.30
C ASN A 67 -8.76 -8.43 4.27
N ASP A 68 -8.56 -8.70 5.55
CA ASP A 68 -8.62 -7.63 6.56
C ASP A 68 -7.53 -6.60 6.32
N THR A 69 -6.32 -7.07 6.02
CA THR A 69 -5.21 -6.17 5.74
C THR A 69 -5.44 -5.38 4.46
N VAL A 70 -5.97 -6.04 3.43
CA VAL A 70 -6.28 -5.37 2.17
C VAL A 70 -7.30 -4.26 2.39
N CYS A 71 -8.37 -4.57 3.11
CA CYS A 71 -9.39 -3.58 3.41
C CYS A 71 -8.83 -2.44 4.25
N GLY A 72 -7.95 -2.77 5.19
CA GLY A 72 -7.31 -1.75 6.01
C GLY A 72 -6.48 -0.80 5.17
N LEU A 73 -5.72 -1.34 4.22
CA LEU A 73 -4.91 -0.50 3.33
C LEU A 73 -5.78 0.46 2.51
N LEU A 74 -6.92 -0.02 2.06
CA LEU A 74 -7.83 0.80 1.28
C LEU A 74 -8.59 1.82 2.11
N GLY A 75 -8.54 1.70 3.42
CA GLY A 75 -9.29 2.59 4.28
C GLY A 75 -10.72 2.14 4.51
N LEU A 76 -11.02 0.88 4.23
CA LEU A 76 -12.36 0.30 4.38
C LEU A 76 -12.44 -0.63 5.58
N GLY A 77 -11.44 -0.59 6.45
CA GLY A 77 -11.41 -1.48 7.59
C GLY A 77 -12.52 -1.19 8.57
N LYS A 78 -12.75 -2.16 9.45
CA LYS A 78 -13.77 -1.99 10.46
C LYS A 78 -13.35 -0.98 11.51
N ARG A 79 -14.34 -0.38 12.11
CA ARG A 79 -14.11 0.49 13.26
C ARG A 79 -14.35 -0.25 14.53
#